data_51ff7e182c2ae0868182b9efe7a8e957
#
_entry.id   51ff7e182c2ae0868182b9efe7a8e957
#
_cell.length_a   1.000
_cell.length_b   1.000
_cell.length_c   1.000
_cell.angle_alpha   90.00
_cell.angle_beta   90.00
_cell.angle_gamma   90.00
#
_symmetry.space_group_name_H-M   'P 1'
#
loop_
_entity.id
_entity.type
_entity.pdbx_description
1 polymer ?
#
loop_
_entity_poly.entity_id
_entity_poly.type
_entity_poly.pdbx_seq_one_letter_code
_entity_poly.pdbx_strand_id
1 'polypeptide(L)'
;MVKVRLSRGGSKKRPFYHIVATNSRSSRDGKYIERLGFYNPDATGQDEDIKIDQERLTYWESVGAQVSDRVQNIIKLNKLSREERDSQRQVKLANKKSKRDELKLKQREAAEEEAPAEEAKAETEAEPEAAEEEETKKDKDDSA
;
A
#
# COMPACT_ATOMS: atom_id res chain seq x y z
N MET A 1 25.18 10.96 12.17
CA MET A 1 25.05 9.87 11.20
C MET A 1 24.38 10.42 9.96
N VAL A 2 25.01 10.25 8.80
CA VAL A 2 24.48 10.70 7.49
C VAL A 2 23.71 9.56 6.82
N LYS A 3 22.57 9.89 6.17
CA LYS A 3 21.79 8.96 5.37
C LYS A 3 21.54 9.52 3.98
N VAL A 4 21.64 8.65 2.99
CA VAL A 4 21.21 8.95 1.62
C VAL A 4 19.76 8.47 1.46
N ARG A 5 18.86 9.40 1.21
CA ARG A 5 17.42 9.13 1.14
C ARG A 5 16.71 10.01 0.12
N LEU A 6 15.43 9.75 -0.09
CA LEU A 6 14.56 10.55 -0.94
C LEU A 6 13.94 11.70 -0.12
N SER A 7 14.05 12.90 -0.65
CA SER A 7 13.27 14.08 -0.25
C SER A 7 12.18 14.30 -1.29
N ARG A 8 10.94 14.54 -0.87
CA ARG A 8 9.82 14.75 -1.77
C ARG A 8 9.70 16.21 -2.15
N GLY A 9 9.60 16.47 -3.46
CA GLY A 9 9.21 17.74 -4.03
C GLY A 9 7.96 17.57 -4.91
N GLY A 10 7.63 18.62 -5.66
CA GLY A 10 6.51 18.61 -6.59
C GLY A 10 5.14 18.72 -5.92
N SER A 11 4.09 18.67 -6.74
CA SER A 11 2.70 18.79 -6.29
C SER A 11 2.16 17.46 -5.72
N LYS A 12 0.95 17.51 -5.12
CA LYS A 12 0.28 16.33 -4.54
C LYS A 12 0.04 15.23 -5.58
N LYS A 13 -0.33 15.60 -6.82
CA LYS A 13 -0.67 14.67 -7.91
C LYS A 13 0.52 14.31 -8.79
N ARG A 14 1.62 15.12 -8.79
CA ARG A 14 2.86 14.87 -9.55
C ARG A 14 4.04 14.88 -8.59
N PRO A 15 4.32 13.77 -7.92
CA PRO A 15 5.44 13.68 -7.00
C PRO A 15 6.77 13.65 -7.75
N PHE A 16 7.73 14.39 -7.23
CA PHE A 16 9.10 14.42 -7.70
C PHE A 16 10.01 14.16 -6.50
N TYR A 17 11.06 13.41 -6.67
CA TYR A 17 11.95 13.04 -5.58
C TYR A 17 13.37 13.46 -5.84
N HIS A 18 13.98 14.12 -4.87
CA HIS A 18 15.42 14.39 -4.85
C HIS A 18 16.13 13.29 -4.07
N ILE A 19 17.24 12.78 -4.60
CA ILE A 19 18.15 11.90 -3.87
C ILE A 19 19.14 12.80 -3.16
N VAL A 20 19.15 12.74 -1.82
CA VAL A 20 19.92 13.69 -1.00
C VAL A 20 20.69 12.98 0.11
N ALA A 21 21.90 13.46 0.39
CA ALA A 21 22.65 13.14 1.59
C ALA A 21 22.23 14.11 2.70
N THR A 22 21.77 13.58 3.83
CA THR A 22 21.24 14.39 4.93
C THR A 22 21.52 13.75 6.28
N ASN A 23 21.42 14.53 7.35
CA ASN A 23 21.49 14.01 8.70
C ASN A 23 20.25 13.14 9.00
N SER A 24 20.45 12.02 9.67
CA SER A 24 19.36 11.08 10.03
C SER A 24 18.25 11.71 10.88
N ARG A 25 18.57 12.73 11.67
CA ARG A 25 17.63 13.47 12.54
C ARG A 25 16.80 14.52 11.80
N SER A 26 17.24 14.95 10.59
CA SER A 26 16.50 15.95 9.80
C SER A 26 15.16 15.39 9.31
N SER A 27 14.14 16.24 9.19
CA SER A 27 12.86 15.87 8.57
C SER A 27 13.06 15.41 7.11
N ARG A 28 12.11 14.68 6.55
CA ARG A 28 12.22 14.11 5.20
C ARG A 28 12.52 15.16 4.13
N ASP A 29 11.81 16.26 4.16
CA ASP A 29 11.87 17.34 3.15
C ASP A 29 12.62 18.58 3.70
N GLY A 30 13.35 18.43 4.82
CA GLY A 30 14.11 19.47 5.45
C GLY A 30 15.49 19.68 4.84
N LYS A 31 16.34 20.42 5.57
CA LYS A 31 17.71 20.76 5.13
C LYS A 31 18.51 19.49 4.85
N TYR A 32 19.14 19.45 3.71
CA TYR A 32 20.08 18.41 3.30
C TYR A 32 21.49 18.98 3.14
N ILE A 33 22.49 18.12 3.14
CA ILE A 33 23.91 18.48 2.98
C ILE A 33 24.23 18.63 1.50
N GLU A 34 23.85 17.62 0.70
CA GLU A 34 24.11 17.56 -0.74
C GLU A 34 22.99 16.88 -1.50
N ARG A 35 22.75 17.32 -2.72
CA ARG A 35 21.83 16.67 -3.66
C ARG A 35 22.63 15.83 -4.64
N LEU A 36 22.36 14.51 -4.66
CA LEU A 36 23.07 13.52 -5.48
C LEU A 36 22.32 13.21 -6.79
N GLY A 37 21.07 13.62 -6.91
CA GLY A 37 20.29 13.35 -8.09
C GLY A 37 18.80 13.54 -7.88
N PHE A 38 18.02 12.96 -8.82
CA PHE A 38 16.58 12.98 -8.73
C PHE A 38 15.96 11.70 -9.30
N TYR A 39 14.71 11.47 -8.92
CA TYR A 39 13.86 10.42 -9.41
C TYR A 39 12.46 10.95 -9.70
N ASN A 40 12.01 10.81 -10.95
CA ASN A 40 10.66 11.15 -11.39
C ASN A 40 9.89 9.87 -11.72
N PRO A 41 8.92 9.43 -10.88
CA PRO A 41 8.15 8.21 -11.14
C PRO A 41 7.17 8.34 -12.30
N ASP A 42 6.76 9.56 -12.65
CA ASP A 42 5.74 9.88 -13.65
C ASP A 42 6.35 10.45 -14.94
N ALA A 43 7.66 10.22 -15.15
CA ALA A 43 8.33 10.63 -16.37
C ALA A 43 7.70 9.94 -17.60
N THR A 44 7.36 10.74 -18.60
CA THR A 44 6.70 10.28 -19.84
C THR A 44 7.55 10.68 -21.06
N GLY A 45 7.56 9.83 -22.06
CA GLY A 45 8.22 10.14 -23.33
C GLY A 45 9.74 10.23 -23.21
N GLN A 46 10.32 11.37 -23.53
CA GLN A 46 11.78 11.60 -23.55
C GLN A 46 12.35 12.13 -22.22
N ASP A 47 11.49 12.35 -21.21
CA ASP A 47 11.94 12.86 -19.93
C ASP A 47 12.86 11.88 -19.21
N GLU A 48 13.92 12.40 -18.58
CA GLU A 48 14.76 11.59 -17.70
C GLU A 48 13.99 11.22 -16.42
N ASP A 49 13.80 9.93 -16.19
CA ASP A 49 13.12 9.43 -15.01
C ASP A 49 14.05 9.28 -13.81
N ILE A 50 15.34 8.98 -14.05
CA ILE A 50 16.35 8.82 -12.99
C ILE A 50 17.65 9.48 -13.43
N LYS A 51 18.20 10.34 -12.58
CA LYS A 51 19.55 10.88 -12.73
C LYS A 51 20.26 10.79 -11.38
N ILE A 52 21.42 10.14 -11.37
CA ILE A 52 22.21 9.93 -10.15
C ILE A 52 23.66 10.20 -10.47
N ASP A 53 24.29 11.04 -9.64
CA ASP A 53 25.73 11.22 -9.61
C ASP A 53 26.37 10.07 -8.84
N GLN A 54 26.96 9.14 -9.58
CA GLN A 54 27.54 7.92 -9.00
C GLN A 54 28.84 8.21 -8.23
N GLU A 55 29.62 9.20 -8.66
CA GLU A 55 30.87 9.57 -8.01
C GLU A 55 30.59 10.11 -6.61
N ARG A 56 29.63 10.99 -6.50
CA ARG A 56 29.23 11.58 -5.21
C ARG A 56 28.56 10.56 -4.30
N LEU A 57 27.78 9.64 -4.89
CA LEU A 57 27.18 8.54 -4.12
C LEU A 57 28.25 7.65 -3.50
N THR A 58 29.23 7.20 -4.30
CA THR A 58 30.36 6.37 -3.84
C THR A 58 31.18 7.09 -2.77
N TYR A 59 31.41 8.38 -2.93
CA TYR A 59 32.04 9.19 -1.90
C TYR A 59 31.30 9.11 -0.56
N TRP A 60 29.97 9.32 -0.57
CA TRP A 60 29.20 9.28 0.68
C TRP A 60 29.16 7.87 1.30
N GLU A 61 29.13 6.82 0.48
CA GLU A 61 29.23 5.43 0.94
C GLU A 61 30.60 5.19 1.62
N SER A 62 31.70 5.68 1.04
CA SER A 62 33.04 5.55 1.61
C SER A 62 33.20 6.29 2.95
N VAL A 63 32.51 7.42 3.12
CA VAL A 63 32.46 8.18 4.38
C VAL A 63 31.54 7.51 5.43
N GLY A 64 30.86 6.43 5.08
CA GLY A 64 29.99 5.67 5.99
C GLY A 64 28.55 6.19 6.05
N ALA A 65 28.06 6.87 5.02
CA ALA A 65 26.65 7.22 4.92
C ALA A 65 25.78 5.98 4.65
N GLN A 66 24.68 5.84 5.37
CA GLN A 66 23.73 4.75 5.15
C GLN A 66 22.81 5.07 3.97
N VAL A 67 22.84 4.23 2.95
CA VAL A 67 21.91 4.33 1.82
C VAL A 67 20.60 3.62 2.18
N SER A 68 19.47 4.31 2.01
CA SER A 68 18.15 3.70 2.26
C SER A 68 17.79 2.68 1.18
N ASP A 69 17.02 1.63 1.54
CA ASP A 69 16.60 0.55 0.63
C ASP A 69 15.91 1.08 -0.63
N ARG A 70 15.14 2.17 -0.47
CA ARG A 70 14.46 2.79 -1.60
C ARG A 70 15.44 3.38 -2.62
N VAL A 71 16.50 4.03 -2.15
CA VAL A 71 17.55 4.57 -3.03
C VAL A 71 18.36 3.44 -3.67
N GLN A 72 18.69 2.37 -2.94
CA GLN A 72 19.34 1.19 -3.50
C GLN A 72 18.51 0.57 -4.65
N ASN A 73 17.20 0.48 -4.49
CA ASN A 73 16.32 0.01 -5.55
C ASN A 73 16.31 0.93 -6.78
N ILE A 74 16.37 2.25 -6.57
CA ILE A 74 16.45 3.21 -7.67
C ILE A 74 17.81 3.12 -8.39
N ILE A 75 18.90 2.91 -7.66
CA ILE A 75 20.24 2.67 -8.25
C ILE A 75 20.23 1.41 -9.14
N LYS A 76 19.60 0.32 -8.66
CA LYS A 76 19.42 -0.90 -9.45
C LYS A 76 18.58 -0.64 -10.70
N LEU A 77 17.51 0.12 -10.58
CA LEU A 77 16.67 0.50 -11.71
C LEU A 77 17.43 1.38 -12.73
N ASN A 78 18.29 2.28 -12.27
CA ASN A 78 19.09 3.14 -13.16
C ASN A 78 20.10 2.34 -14.02
N LYS A 79 20.51 1.16 -13.55
CA LYS A 79 21.39 0.25 -14.31
C LYS A 79 20.66 -0.51 -15.44
N LEU A 80 19.33 -0.60 -15.36
CA LEU A 80 18.50 -1.26 -16.36
C LEU A 80 18.12 -0.28 -17.47
N SER A 81 17.94 -0.78 -18.68
CA SER A 81 17.40 0.02 -19.78
C SER A 81 15.96 0.45 -19.48
N ARG A 82 15.49 1.49 -20.17
CA ARG A 82 14.12 1.99 -19.97
C ARG A 82 13.07 0.92 -20.31
N GLU A 83 13.28 0.22 -21.42
CA GLU A 83 12.39 -0.84 -21.88
C GLU A 83 12.29 -2.00 -20.87
N GLU A 84 13.42 -2.42 -20.29
CA GLU A 84 13.46 -3.44 -19.26
C GLU A 84 12.73 -3.00 -17.98
N ARG A 85 12.85 -1.72 -17.61
CA ARG A 85 12.14 -1.14 -16.46
C ARG A 85 10.63 -1.13 -16.66
N ASP A 86 10.17 -0.75 -17.83
CA ASP A 86 8.76 -0.71 -18.18
C ASP A 86 8.16 -2.13 -18.24
N SER A 87 8.88 -3.08 -18.81
CA SER A 87 8.50 -4.50 -18.82
C SER A 87 8.36 -5.05 -17.39
N GLN A 88 9.34 -4.79 -16.52
CA GLN A 88 9.26 -5.21 -15.11
C GLN A 88 8.10 -4.53 -14.37
N ARG A 89 7.81 -3.26 -14.68
CA ARG A 89 6.67 -2.53 -14.11
C ARG A 89 5.35 -3.18 -14.51
N GLN A 90 5.18 -3.52 -15.78
CA GLN A 90 3.98 -4.19 -16.29
C GLN A 90 3.77 -5.56 -15.66
N VAL A 91 4.81 -6.39 -15.56
CA VAL A 91 4.76 -7.69 -14.90
C VAL A 91 4.36 -7.55 -13.42
N LYS A 92 4.94 -6.59 -12.70
CA LYS A 92 4.58 -6.33 -11.29
C LYS A 92 3.13 -5.87 -11.13
N LEU A 93 2.63 -5.04 -12.05
CA LEU A 93 1.23 -4.59 -12.04
C LEU A 93 0.27 -5.74 -12.33
N ALA A 94 0.59 -6.59 -13.32
CA ALA A 94 -0.20 -7.77 -13.65
C ALA A 94 -0.28 -8.75 -12.46
N ASN A 95 0.86 -9.06 -11.83
CA ASN A 95 0.92 -9.92 -10.65
C ASN A 95 0.19 -9.33 -9.44
N LYS A 96 0.21 -8.00 -9.28
CA LYS A 96 -0.54 -7.33 -8.21
C LYS A 96 -2.05 -7.39 -8.47
N LYS A 97 -2.45 -7.26 -9.73
CA LYS A 97 -3.86 -7.35 -10.13
C LYS A 97 -4.39 -8.78 -9.90
N SER A 98 -3.68 -9.80 -10.36
CA SER A 98 -4.08 -11.20 -10.17
C SER A 98 -4.21 -11.59 -8.69
N LYS A 99 -3.22 -11.20 -7.85
CA LYS A 99 -3.31 -11.43 -6.39
C LYS A 99 -4.50 -10.72 -5.74
N ARG A 100 -4.83 -9.51 -6.22
CA ARG A 100 -5.98 -8.77 -5.69
C ARG A 100 -7.31 -9.42 -6.09
N ASP A 101 -7.38 -9.91 -7.32
CA ASP A 101 -8.58 -10.57 -7.85
C ASP A 101 -8.78 -11.94 -7.18
N GLU A 102 -7.70 -12.69 -6.95
CA GLU A 102 -7.71 -13.92 -6.16
C GLU A 102 -8.16 -13.71 -4.71
N LEU A 103 -7.65 -12.64 -4.06
CA LEU A 103 -8.06 -12.30 -2.70
C LEU A 103 -9.55 -11.92 -2.63
N LYS A 104 -10.05 -11.19 -3.62
CA LYS A 104 -11.48 -10.85 -3.71
C LYS A 104 -12.35 -12.08 -3.92
N LEU A 105 -11.87 -13.04 -4.73
CA LEU A 105 -12.60 -14.29 -4.94
C LEU A 105 -12.71 -15.08 -3.64
N LYS A 106 -11.60 -15.26 -2.93
CA LYS A 106 -11.58 -15.91 -1.61
C LYS A 106 -12.48 -15.23 -0.58
N GLN A 107 -12.53 -13.89 -0.59
CA GLN A 107 -13.42 -13.14 0.30
C GLN A 107 -14.89 -13.34 -0.05
N ARG A 108 -15.23 -13.47 -1.34
CA ARG A 108 -16.60 -13.77 -1.78
C ARG A 108 -17.02 -15.20 -1.43
N GLU A 109 -16.15 -16.17 -1.64
CA GLU A 109 -16.37 -17.56 -1.27
C GLU A 109 -16.57 -17.70 0.26
N ALA A 110 -15.74 -17.04 1.07
CA ALA A 110 -15.88 -17.04 2.52
C ALA A 110 -17.19 -16.37 2.99
N ALA A 111 -17.60 -15.28 2.34
CA ALA A 111 -18.88 -14.61 2.65
C ALA A 111 -20.11 -15.42 2.23
N GLU A 112 -19.98 -16.23 1.18
CA GLU A 112 -21.05 -17.12 0.70
C GLU A 112 -21.18 -18.38 1.57
N GLU A 113 -20.10 -18.80 2.24
CA GLU A 113 -20.08 -19.90 3.19
C GLU A 113 -20.63 -19.50 4.57
N GLU A 114 -20.50 -18.20 4.97
CA GLU A 114 -21.08 -17.67 6.22
C GLU A 114 -22.57 -17.33 6.11
N ALA A 115 -23.10 -17.04 4.93
CA ALA A 115 -24.49 -16.67 4.74
C ALA A 115 -25.51 -17.76 5.18
N PRO A 116 -25.31 -19.08 4.93
CA PRO A 116 -26.26 -20.10 5.38
C PRO A 116 -26.23 -20.36 6.88
N ALA A 117 -25.16 -19.94 7.58
CA ALA A 117 -25.07 -20.15 9.04
C ALA A 117 -25.81 -19.06 9.85
N GLU A 118 -26.06 -17.91 9.24
CA GLU A 118 -26.81 -16.82 9.88
C GLU A 118 -28.32 -16.98 9.68
N GLU A 119 -28.79 -17.51 8.53
CA GLU A 119 -30.21 -17.85 8.30
C GLU A 119 -30.65 -19.01 9.21
N ALA A 120 -29.81 -20.03 9.44
CA ALA A 120 -30.13 -21.14 10.34
C ALA A 120 -30.20 -20.74 11.82
N LYS A 121 -29.56 -19.64 12.23
CA LYS A 121 -29.66 -19.08 13.58
C LYS A 121 -30.88 -18.19 13.79
N ALA A 122 -31.34 -17.53 12.72
CA ALA A 122 -32.53 -16.67 12.76
C ALA A 122 -33.83 -17.53 12.82
N GLU A 123 -33.88 -18.70 12.19
CA GLU A 123 -35.03 -19.60 12.25
C GLU A 123 -35.16 -20.32 13.60
N THR A 124 -34.04 -20.52 14.34
CA THR A 124 -34.09 -21.16 15.68
C THR A 124 -34.43 -20.21 16.82
N GLU A 125 -34.28 -18.89 16.64
CA GLU A 125 -34.70 -17.88 17.64
C GLU A 125 -36.15 -17.39 17.46
N ALA A 126 -36.80 -17.67 16.32
CA ALA A 126 -38.18 -17.24 16.07
C ALA A 126 -39.25 -18.22 16.58
N GLU A 127 -38.91 -19.45 16.97
CA GLU A 127 -39.87 -20.46 17.43
C GLU A 127 -40.28 -20.39 18.92
N PRO A 128 -39.54 -19.79 19.88
CA PRO A 128 -40.02 -19.71 21.29
C PRO A 128 -40.94 -18.51 21.61
N GLU A 129 -41.01 -17.47 20.76
CA GLU A 129 -41.82 -16.27 21.08
C GLU A 129 -43.29 -16.40 20.67
N ALA A 130 -43.60 -17.29 19.73
CA ALA A 130 -45.01 -17.53 19.30
C ALA A 130 -45.81 -18.43 20.25
N ALA A 131 -45.15 -19.16 21.18
CA ALA A 131 -45.83 -20.07 22.12
C ALA A 131 -46.23 -19.37 23.46
N GLU A 132 -45.62 -18.24 23.78
CA GLU A 132 -45.96 -17.51 25.03
C GLU A 132 -47.13 -16.51 24.84
N GLU A 133 -47.47 -16.08 23.63
CA GLU A 133 -48.60 -15.15 23.40
C GLU A 133 -49.97 -15.85 23.33
N GLU A 134 -50.04 -17.15 23.17
CA GLU A 134 -51.34 -17.90 23.14
C GLU A 134 -51.80 -18.29 24.54
N GLU A 135 -50.93 -18.44 25.54
CA GLU A 135 -51.34 -18.78 26.91
C GLU A 135 -51.89 -17.59 27.72
N THR A 136 -51.54 -16.37 27.37
CA THR A 136 -52.00 -15.17 28.11
C THR A 136 -53.35 -14.62 27.66
N LYS A 137 -53.97 -15.18 26.62
CA LYS A 137 -55.30 -14.77 26.10
C LYS A 137 -56.46 -15.63 26.59
N LYS A 138 -56.19 -16.74 27.29
CA LYS A 138 -57.25 -17.63 27.81
C LYS A 138 -57.70 -17.31 29.22
N ASP A 139 -56.98 -16.53 29.98
CA ASP A 139 -57.29 -16.26 31.40
C ASP A 139 -58.02 -14.92 31.65
N LYS A 140 -58.52 -14.26 30.62
CA LYS A 140 -59.22 -12.98 30.76
C LYS A 140 -60.70 -12.97 30.46
N ASP A 141 -61.32 -14.13 30.12
CA ASP A 141 -62.75 -14.20 29.71
C ASP A 141 -63.63 -14.98 30.66
N ASP A 142 -63.19 -15.27 31.88
CA ASP A 142 -64.02 -15.96 32.88
C ASP A 142 -63.98 -15.24 34.25
N SER A 143 -64.41 -13.97 34.28
CA SER A 143 -64.80 -13.28 35.52
C SER A 143 -65.59 -12.01 35.22
N ALA A 144 -66.92 -12.16 35.01
CA ALA A 144 -67.93 -11.13 35.19
C ALA A 144 -69.25 -11.72 35.65
#